data_28ac1db20b09cc42b060ddcf86671484
#
_entry.id   28ac1db20b09cc42b060ddcf86671484
#
_cell.length_a   1.000
_cell.length_b   1.000
_cell.length_c   1.000
_cell.angle_alpha   90.00
_cell.angle_beta   90.00
_cell.angle_gamma   90.00
#
_symmetry.space_group_name_H-M   'P 1'
#
loop_
_entity.id
_entity.type
_entity.pdbx_description
1 polymer ?
#
loop_
_entity_poly.entity_id
_entity_poly.type
_entity_poly.pdbx_seq_one_letter_code
_entity_poly.pdbx_strand_id
1 'polypeptide(L)'
;MNETEMSSYGRGRQPRFTIEYRALGYEVLRRRNCDKWFCGSFRDFVPDHYQMGYQMVAYGYDRYGDGIWDKTLRYGVRNAYMLTFSTSVALRKFYGTGEGILFRDAFADLNRFWDSLPKVADSGRTLTPLPEKNYTTYTHPVSLNDTTLVALKTDFDRPSRLVAVDSRTGRERRRTWTGLVSSRPTTDGQRVWWTEYRRSLLFPERVNSRLVVLAPGKKRPRNAPKLRNVLYPTPIGRSGALAWVEYTPDGHYTIVAEDSLRQRTAWPMPGFSEVHGLAWDNATERLYTLVTDDSGMWIGRIEPGEGLQAVTRGAYITLSDLRAADGKLYYGSIASGRDEAHCFDLGEGREYRLSTSTYGSFAPAPADSGAVWTTTYDRKGYRITRQENIEPIPVAPSQLPVDLVNPPRRRWNVVNLDTVRYTPADSASLHRKYPARRYRKSMCMPAAVFRP
;
A
#
# COMPACT_ATOMS: atom_id res chain seq x y z
N MET A 1 5.38 -13.47 7.67
CA MET A 1 4.86 -12.79 8.85
C MET A 1 5.93 -12.38 9.86
N ASN A 2 7.16 -12.42 9.48
CA ASN A 2 8.28 -11.94 10.29
C ASN A 2 8.60 -10.47 9.98
N GLU A 3 7.56 -9.75 9.62
CA GLU A 3 7.67 -8.40 9.06
C GLU A 3 8.16 -7.39 10.07
N THR A 4 8.32 -7.79 11.32
CA THR A 4 8.63 -6.86 12.37
C THR A 4 9.96 -7.06 13.01
N GLU A 5 10.53 -8.26 12.90
CA GLU A 5 11.68 -8.60 13.71
C GLU A 5 12.91 -8.85 12.92
N MET A 6 12.73 -9.43 11.76
CA MET A 6 13.80 -9.64 10.81
C MET A 6 14.16 -8.36 10.05
N SER A 7 13.29 -7.34 10.11
CA SER A 7 13.47 -6.10 9.38
C SER A 7 12.83 -4.95 10.16
N SER A 8 13.59 -3.90 10.40
CA SER A 8 13.08 -2.62 10.91
C SER A 8 12.08 -1.96 9.96
N TYR A 9 11.87 -2.54 8.79
CA TYR A 9 11.08 -2.03 7.68
C TYR A 9 9.84 -2.90 7.37
N GLY A 10 9.56 -3.90 8.19
CA GLY A 10 8.46 -4.83 7.97
C GLY A 10 7.09 -4.18 7.86
N ARG A 11 6.18 -4.83 7.13
CA ARG A 11 4.81 -4.35 6.86
C ARG A 11 4.02 -4.01 8.13
N GLY A 12 4.23 -4.74 9.21
CA GLY A 12 3.59 -4.50 10.51
C GLY A 12 3.98 -3.18 11.17
N ARG A 13 5.03 -2.51 10.72
CA ARG A 13 5.48 -1.18 11.16
C ARG A 13 5.00 -0.05 10.26
N GLN A 14 4.38 -0.37 9.13
CA GLN A 14 3.85 0.62 8.21
C GLN A 14 2.61 1.29 8.81
N PRO A 15 2.51 2.62 8.84
CA PRO A 15 1.35 3.32 9.39
C PRO A 15 0.02 2.87 8.80
N ARG A 16 -0.02 2.60 7.50
CA ARG A 16 -1.23 2.11 6.79
C ARG A 16 -1.69 0.74 7.25
N PHE A 17 -0.79 -0.08 7.80
CA PHE A 17 -1.13 -1.45 8.14
C PHE A 17 -2.15 -1.56 9.28
N THR A 18 -2.19 -0.59 10.19
CA THR A 18 -3.10 -0.61 11.35
C THR A 18 -4.02 0.60 11.43
N ILE A 19 -3.98 1.48 10.43
CA ILE A 19 -4.72 2.74 10.41
C ILE A 19 -6.22 2.55 10.66
N GLU A 20 -6.80 1.50 10.10
CA GLU A 20 -8.23 1.20 10.19
C GLU A 20 -8.62 0.82 11.62
N TYR A 21 -7.84 -0.04 12.27
CA TYR A 21 -8.04 -0.39 13.68
C TYR A 21 -7.80 0.80 14.60
N ARG A 22 -6.78 1.61 14.31
CA ARG A 22 -6.49 2.83 15.06
C ARG A 22 -7.64 3.84 14.99
N ALA A 23 -8.24 4.02 13.83
CA ALA A 23 -9.38 4.92 13.66
C ALA A 23 -10.67 4.40 14.33
N LEU A 24 -10.83 3.08 14.45
CA LEU A 24 -11.92 2.47 15.21
C LEU A 24 -11.69 2.59 16.74
N GLY A 25 -10.43 2.58 17.17
CA GLY A 25 -10.08 2.72 18.58
C GLY A 25 -10.79 1.70 19.47
N TYR A 26 -11.32 2.14 20.61
CA TYR A 26 -12.05 1.28 21.56
C TYR A 26 -13.34 0.67 21.01
N GLU A 27 -13.85 1.13 19.86
CA GLU A 27 -15.01 0.49 19.24
C GLU A 27 -14.73 -0.96 18.85
N VAL A 28 -13.46 -1.29 18.57
CA VAL A 28 -13.02 -2.66 18.30
C VAL A 28 -13.39 -3.60 19.44
N LEU A 29 -13.26 -3.14 20.68
CA LEU A 29 -13.54 -3.94 21.89
C LEU A 29 -15.02 -3.95 22.28
N ARG A 30 -15.77 -2.92 21.91
CA ARG A 30 -17.16 -2.70 22.40
C ARG A 30 -18.21 -3.26 21.46
N ARG A 31 -18.00 -3.21 20.15
CA ARG A 31 -19.06 -3.48 19.17
C ARG A 31 -19.16 -4.92 18.76
N ARG A 32 -18.09 -5.71 18.85
CA ARG A 32 -18.06 -7.05 18.25
C ARG A 32 -17.08 -7.95 19.00
N ASN A 33 -17.37 -9.25 18.97
CA ASN A 33 -16.42 -10.26 19.42
C ASN A 33 -15.28 -10.49 18.42
N CYS A 34 -14.25 -11.21 18.84
CA CYS A 34 -13.09 -11.56 18.03
C CYS A 34 -13.45 -12.22 16.70
N ASP A 35 -14.44 -13.14 16.72
CA ASP A 35 -14.85 -13.91 15.54
C ASP A 35 -15.36 -13.02 14.41
N LYS A 36 -16.11 -11.96 14.77
CA LYS A 36 -16.62 -11.00 13.77
C LYS A 36 -15.49 -10.22 13.09
N TRP A 37 -14.45 -9.86 13.83
CA TRP A 37 -13.28 -9.19 13.29
C TRP A 37 -12.43 -10.14 12.43
N PHE A 38 -12.37 -11.41 12.81
CA PHE A 38 -11.62 -12.42 12.08
C PHE A 38 -12.32 -12.87 10.78
N CYS A 39 -13.61 -13.19 10.86
CA CYS A 39 -14.37 -13.69 9.72
C CYS A 39 -14.83 -12.60 8.73
N GLY A 40 -14.79 -11.35 9.12
CA GLY A 40 -15.28 -10.25 8.30
C GLY A 40 -16.81 -10.10 8.32
N SER A 41 -17.33 -9.28 7.44
CA SER A 41 -18.76 -9.02 7.28
C SER A 41 -19.10 -8.60 5.84
N PHE A 42 -20.22 -9.11 5.33
CA PHE A 42 -20.78 -8.63 4.06
C PHE A 42 -21.59 -7.33 4.20
N ARG A 43 -21.97 -6.98 5.43
CA ARG A 43 -22.79 -5.80 5.71
C ARG A 43 -21.98 -4.59 6.15
N ASP A 44 -20.98 -4.83 6.98
CA ASP A 44 -20.22 -3.77 7.63
C ASP A 44 -18.77 -3.85 7.23
N PHE A 45 -18.10 -2.71 7.16
CA PHE A 45 -16.65 -2.68 7.01
C PHE A 45 -15.97 -3.32 8.22
N VAL A 46 -15.08 -4.24 7.94
CA VAL A 46 -14.19 -4.89 8.91
C VAL A 46 -12.78 -4.82 8.31
N PRO A 47 -11.81 -4.27 9.06
CA PRO A 47 -10.42 -4.27 8.61
C PRO A 47 -9.87 -5.67 8.37
N ASP A 48 -8.77 -5.75 7.65
CA ASP A 48 -8.15 -7.01 7.29
C ASP A 48 -7.74 -7.81 8.54
N HIS A 49 -8.12 -9.10 8.58
CA HIS A 49 -7.76 -10.03 9.65
C HIS A 49 -6.24 -10.25 9.79
N TYR A 50 -5.45 -10.00 8.75
CA TYR A 50 -3.98 -10.04 8.84
C TYR A 50 -3.44 -8.96 9.79
N GLN A 51 -4.03 -7.76 9.76
CA GLN A 51 -3.67 -6.69 10.68
C GLN A 51 -3.97 -7.09 12.13
N MET A 52 -5.16 -7.63 12.37
CA MET A 52 -5.56 -8.13 13.67
C MET A 52 -4.65 -9.26 14.16
N GLY A 53 -4.45 -10.27 13.31
CA GLY A 53 -3.62 -11.42 13.63
C GLY A 53 -2.18 -11.04 13.96
N TYR A 54 -1.61 -10.11 13.20
CA TYR A 54 -0.29 -9.56 13.50
C TYR A 54 -0.23 -8.97 14.92
N GLN A 55 -1.18 -8.12 15.30
CA GLN A 55 -1.19 -7.48 16.61
C GLN A 55 -1.35 -8.49 17.75
N MET A 56 -2.20 -9.51 17.54
CA MET A 56 -2.37 -10.58 18.52
C MET A 56 -1.12 -11.43 18.67
N VAL A 57 -0.47 -11.78 17.56
CA VAL A 57 0.77 -12.58 17.56
C VAL A 57 1.89 -11.81 18.25
N ALA A 58 2.07 -10.55 17.90
CA ALA A 58 3.10 -9.70 18.46
C ALA A 58 2.90 -9.46 19.97
N TYR A 59 1.66 -9.18 20.40
CA TYR A 59 1.31 -9.09 21.82
C TYR A 59 1.57 -10.41 22.56
N GLY A 60 1.24 -11.54 21.94
CA GLY A 60 1.49 -12.85 22.51
C GLY A 60 2.95 -13.10 22.83
N TYR A 61 3.84 -12.79 21.91
CA TYR A 61 5.29 -12.87 22.14
C TYR A 61 5.73 -11.94 23.28
N ASP A 62 5.29 -10.69 23.26
CA ASP A 62 5.70 -9.71 24.24
C ASP A 62 5.24 -10.10 25.66
N ARG A 63 4.02 -10.59 25.81
CA ARG A 63 3.39 -10.91 27.09
C ARG A 63 3.79 -12.28 27.63
N TYR A 64 3.94 -13.30 26.76
CA TYR A 64 4.09 -14.68 27.17
C TYR A 64 5.44 -15.30 26.75
N GLY A 65 6.26 -14.54 26.02
CA GLY A 65 7.61 -14.95 25.59
C GLY A 65 7.64 -15.77 24.29
N ASP A 66 8.87 -16.06 23.86
CA ASP A 66 9.17 -16.57 22.51
C ASP A 66 8.56 -17.95 22.21
N GLY A 67 8.29 -18.74 23.24
CA GLY A 67 7.76 -20.09 23.07
C GLY A 67 6.23 -20.20 22.86
N ILE A 68 5.49 -19.08 22.96
CA ILE A 68 4.02 -19.14 22.95
C ILE A 68 3.48 -19.83 21.68
N TRP A 69 3.91 -19.38 20.52
CA TRP A 69 3.37 -19.88 19.26
C TRP A 69 3.92 -21.23 18.89
N ASP A 70 5.19 -21.52 19.20
CA ASP A 70 5.78 -22.85 18.97
C ASP A 70 5.01 -23.93 19.74
N LYS A 71 4.82 -23.75 21.04
CA LYS A 71 4.05 -24.71 21.87
C LYS A 71 2.60 -24.83 21.41
N THR A 72 1.97 -23.68 21.09
CA THR A 72 0.58 -23.65 20.64
C THR A 72 0.40 -24.37 19.32
N LEU A 73 1.26 -24.10 18.34
CA LEU A 73 1.19 -24.72 17.01
C LEU A 73 1.53 -26.21 17.06
N ARG A 74 2.55 -26.61 17.81
CA ARG A 74 2.87 -28.04 18.00
C ARG A 74 1.71 -28.80 18.61
N TYR A 75 1.05 -28.22 19.61
CA TYR A 75 -0.15 -28.83 20.18
C TYR A 75 -1.29 -28.91 19.16
N GLY A 76 -1.53 -27.82 18.39
CA GLY A 76 -2.55 -27.78 17.35
C GLY A 76 -2.35 -28.87 16.29
N VAL A 77 -1.11 -29.01 15.79
CA VAL A 77 -0.78 -30.05 14.79
C VAL A 77 -1.00 -31.46 15.33
N ARG A 78 -0.56 -31.73 16.58
CA ARG A 78 -0.74 -33.04 17.23
C ARG A 78 -2.20 -33.39 17.49
N ASN A 79 -3.06 -32.38 17.65
CA ASN A 79 -4.47 -32.51 17.97
C ASN A 79 -5.35 -31.96 16.83
N ALA A 80 -4.95 -32.15 15.58
CA ALA A 80 -5.65 -31.63 14.41
C ALA A 80 -7.11 -32.07 14.30
N TYR A 81 -7.49 -33.17 14.95
CA TYR A 81 -8.89 -33.62 15.04
C TYR A 81 -9.80 -32.59 15.74
N MET A 82 -9.25 -31.69 16.57
CA MET A 82 -10.01 -30.60 17.21
C MET A 82 -10.31 -29.45 16.27
N LEU A 83 -9.86 -29.50 15.01
CA LEU A 83 -10.04 -28.46 14.00
C LEU A 83 -9.61 -27.08 14.52
N THR A 84 -10.51 -26.09 14.39
CA THR A 84 -10.22 -24.68 14.77
C THR A 84 -10.06 -24.45 16.27
N PHE A 85 -10.49 -25.36 17.12
CA PHE A 85 -10.42 -25.19 18.58
C PHE A 85 -9.05 -25.53 19.19
N SER A 86 -8.18 -26.20 18.43
CA SER A 86 -6.89 -26.66 18.92
C SER A 86 -6.00 -25.54 19.44
N THR A 87 -5.99 -24.37 18.79
CA THR A 87 -5.23 -23.19 19.21
C THR A 87 -5.75 -22.62 20.53
N SER A 88 -7.04 -22.42 20.66
CA SER A 88 -7.67 -21.93 21.89
C SER A 88 -7.44 -22.87 23.08
N VAL A 89 -7.52 -24.19 22.85
CA VAL A 89 -7.23 -25.18 23.89
C VAL A 89 -5.78 -25.14 24.31
N ALA A 90 -4.84 -25.02 23.35
CA ALA A 90 -3.42 -24.91 23.64
C ALA A 90 -3.09 -23.65 24.46
N LEU A 91 -3.62 -22.51 24.05
CA LEU A 91 -3.43 -21.23 24.77
C LEU A 91 -3.94 -21.32 26.21
N ARG A 92 -5.10 -21.90 26.44
CA ARG A 92 -5.63 -22.11 27.79
C ARG A 92 -4.75 -23.04 28.61
N LYS A 93 -4.36 -24.16 28.01
CA LYS A 93 -3.56 -25.19 28.68
C LYS A 93 -2.17 -24.70 29.10
N PHE A 94 -1.48 -23.97 28.25
CA PHE A 94 -0.09 -23.59 28.47
C PHE A 94 0.12 -22.20 29.03
N TYR A 95 -0.85 -21.29 28.80
CA TYR A 95 -0.69 -19.87 29.11
C TYR A 95 -1.86 -19.26 29.89
N GLY A 96 -2.87 -20.05 30.21
CA GLY A 96 -4.06 -19.59 30.97
C GLY A 96 -4.89 -18.53 30.22
N THR A 97 -4.70 -18.40 28.90
CA THR A 97 -5.41 -17.42 28.07
C THR A 97 -6.15 -18.11 26.92
N GLY A 98 -6.99 -17.38 26.21
CA GLY A 98 -7.66 -17.84 25.00
C GLY A 98 -7.64 -16.76 23.93
N GLU A 99 -7.99 -17.09 22.70
CA GLU A 99 -7.96 -16.16 21.57
C GLU A 99 -8.74 -14.87 21.84
N GLY A 100 -9.95 -14.98 22.42
CA GLY A 100 -10.77 -13.79 22.74
C GLY A 100 -10.17 -12.92 23.85
N ILE A 101 -9.48 -13.52 24.84
CA ILE A 101 -8.77 -12.77 25.89
C ILE A 101 -7.55 -12.10 25.27
N LEU A 102 -6.76 -12.84 24.49
CA LEU A 102 -5.58 -12.33 23.80
C LEU A 102 -5.92 -11.13 22.87
N PHE A 103 -7.02 -11.27 22.11
CA PHE A 103 -7.54 -10.19 21.28
C PHE A 103 -7.87 -8.94 22.10
N ARG A 104 -8.68 -9.10 23.15
CA ARG A 104 -9.11 -8.00 24.00
C ARG A 104 -7.94 -7.28 24.63
N ASP A 105 -6.99 -8.03 25.19
CA ASP A 105 -5.86 -7.48 25.91
C ASP A 105 -4.87 -6.80 24.96
N ALA A 106 -4.61 -7.38 23.77
CA ALA A 106 -3.78 -6.79 22.74
C ALA A 106 -4.34 -5.44 22.24
N PHE A 107 -5.64 -5.39 21.93
CA PHE A 107 -6.26 -4.14 21.47
C PHE A 107 -6.48 -3.11 22.57
N ALA A 108 -6.65 -3.53 23.83
CA ALA A 108 -6.65 -2.60 24.95
C ALA A 108 -5.28 -1.94 25.14
N ASP A 109 -4.21 -2.71 25.01
CA ASP A 109 -2.83 -2.21 25.06
C ASP A 109 -2.52 -1.23 23.92
N LEU A 110 -2.86 -1.62 22.68
CA LEU A 110 -2.71 -0.77 21.52
C LEU A 110 -3.46 0.56 21.65
N ASN A 111 -4.71 0.53 22.10
CA ASN A 111 -5.49 1.76 22.26
C ASN A 111 -4.87 2.69 23.31
N ARG A 112 -4.37 2.14 24.43
CA ARG A 112 -3.65 2.95 25.44
C ARG A 112 -2.41 3.61 24.84
N PHE A 113 -1.65 2.85 24.05
CA PHE A 113 -0.49 3.39 23.36
C PHE A 113 -0.87 4.50 22.38
N TRP A 114 -1.85 4.28 21.50
CA TRP A 114 -2.29 5.29 20.53
C TRP A 114 -2.86 6.55 21.18
N ASP A 115 -3.56 6.41 22.33
CA ASP A 115 -4.04 7.55 23.09
C ASP A 115 -2.92 8.35 23.74
N SER A 116 -1.79 7.73 24.03
CA SER A 116 -0.60 8.39 24.60
C SER A 116 0.22 9.19 23.56
N LEU A 117 -0.02 8.93 22.27
CA LEU A 117 0.70 9.65 21.21
C LEU A 117 0.29 11.11 21.14
N PRO A 118 1.21 12.01 20.78
CA PRO A 118 0.88 13.41 20.57
C PRO A 118 -0.26 13.57 19.56
N LYS A 119 -1.28 14.33 19.96
CA LYS A 119 -2.38 14.68 19.07
C LYS A 119 -1.87 15.63 18.00
N VAL A 120 -2.18 15.32 16.76
CA VAL A 120 -1.83 16.12 15.59
C VAL A 120 -3.11 16.70 15.03
N ALA A 121 -3.13 18.00 14.83
CA ALA A 121 -4.25 18.64 14.13
C ALA A 121 -4.24 18.23 12.65
N ASP A 122 -5.40 17.89 12.13
CA ASP A 122 -5.56 17.63 10.71
C ASP A 122 -5.45 18.96 9.95
N SER A 123 -4.53 19.04 8.99
CA SER A 123 -4.42 20.16 8.08
C SER A 123 -5.39 20.01 6.90
N GLY A 124 -5.83 21.13 6.36
CA GLY A 124 -6.65 21.17 5.16
C GLY A 124 -8.15 20.99 5.37
N ARG A 125 -8.88 21.24 4.29
CA ARG A 125 -10.34 21.20 4.23
C ARG A 125 -10.83 19.96 3.48
N THR A 126 -11.63 19.12 4.14
CA THR A 126 -12.26 17.97 3.49
C THR A 126 -13.29 18.42 2.45
N LEU A 127 -13.10 17.94 1.23
CA LEU A 127 -13.97 18.27 0.08
C LEU A 127 -15.13 17.29 -0.07
N THR A 128 -14.86 15.99 0.02
CA THR A 128 -15.88 14.97 -0.18
C THR A 128 -16.70 14.72 1.08
N PRO A 129 -18.04 14.53 0.96
CA PRO A 129 -18.90 14.37 2.12
C PRO A 129 -18.61 13.06 2.86
N LEU A 130 -18.84 13.08 4.18
CA LEU A 130 -18.83 11.86 4.98
C LEU A 130 -20.06 11.00 4.60
N PRO A 131 -19.89 9.70 4.33
CA PRO A 131 -21.01 8.83 4.06
C PRO A 131 -21.82 8.59 5.34
N GLU A 132 -23.14 8.63 5.21
CA GLU A 132 -24.01 8.41 6.35
C GLU A 132 -24.03 6.93 6.81
N LYS A 133 -24.09 6.00 5.85
CA LYS A 133 -24.34 4.57 6.12
C LYS A 133 -23.16 3.65 5.80
N ASN A 134 -22.54 3.77 4.63
CA ASN A 134 -21.61 2.78 4.12
C ASN A 134 -20.18 3.29 4.11
N TYR A 135 -19.23 2.39 4.39
CA TYR A 135 -17.82 2.67 4.21
C TYR A 135 -17.55 3.06 2.75
N THR A 136 -17.01 4.25 2.53
CA THR A 136 -16.78 4.81 1.20
C THR A 136 -15.41 5.43 1.12
N THR A 137 -14.68 5.13 0.06
CA THR A 137 -13.32 5.59 -0.18
C THR A 137 -13.23 6.42 -1.44
N TYR A 138 -12.57 7.58 -1.32
CA TYR A 138 -12.12 8.37 -2.47
C TYR A 138 -10.59 8.41 -2.43
N THR A 139 -9.94 7.97 -3.50
CA THR A 139 -8.47 7.88 -3.54
C THR A 139 -7.92 8.47 -4.83
N HIS A 140 -6.64 8.83 -4.80
CA HIS A 140 -5.86 9.31 -5.95
C HIS A 140 -6.52 10.48 -6.69
N PRO A 141 -6.80 11.60 -6.02
CA PRO A 141 -7.33 12.77 -6.69
C PRO A 141 -6.32 13.30 -7.73
N VAL A 142 -6.82 13.74 -8.87
CA VAL A 142 -6.04 14.42 -9.91
C VAL A 142 -6.87 15.54 -10.54
N SER A 143 -6.29 16.73 -10.66
CA SER A 143 -6.96 17.87 -11.29
C SER A 143 -7.12 17.63 -12.78
N LEU A 144 -8.37 17.58 -13.26
CA LEU A 144 -8.67 17.55 -14.68
C LEU A 144 -8.62 18.97 -15.28
N ASN A 145 -9.11 19.93 -14.50
CA ASN A 145 -9.03 21.37 -14.75
C ASN A 145 -9.27 22.11 -13.41
N ASP A 146 -9.33 23.44 -13.45
CA ASP A 146 -9.43 24.30 -12.25
C ASP A 146 -10.68 24.04 -11.39
N THR A 147 -11.73 23.49 -11.98
CA THR A 147 -13.02 23.27 -11.29
C THR A 147 -13.34 21.80 -11.05
N THR A 148 -12.58 20.87 -11.61
CA THR A 148 -12.94 19.46 -11.63
C THR A 148 -11.76 18.57 -11.29
N LEU A 149 -11.95 17.75 -10.27
CA LEU A 149 -11.07 16.64 -9.91
C LEU A 149 -11.62 15.33 -10.48
N VAL A 150 -10.73 14.40 -10.77
CA VAL A 150 -11.09 13.00 -10.98
C VAL A 150 -10.48 12.18 -9.85
N ALA A 151 -11.27 11.27 -9.29
CA ALA A 151 -10.84 10.37 -8.24
C ALA A 151 -11.42 8.97 -8.43
N LEU A 152 -10.75 7.97 -7.87
CA LEU A 152 -11.28 6.61 -7.76
C LEU A 152 -12.19 6.54 -6.54
N LYS A 153 -13.44 6.08 -6.73
CA LYS A 153 -14.38 5.84 -5.65
C LYS A 153 -14.72 4.38 -5.53
N THR A 154 -14.66 3.86 -4.30
CA THR A 154 -15.08 2.49 -3.94
C THR A 154 -16.02 2.53 -2.74
N ASP A 155 -17.03 1.69 -2.76
CA ASP A 155 -17.95 1.45 -1.65
C ASP A 155 -18.50 0.01 -1.73
N PHE A 156 -19.28 -0.41 -0.74
CA PHE A 156 -19.86 -1.76 -0.72
C PHE A 156 -21.06 -1.94 -1.63
N ASP A 157 -21.71 -0.84 -2.05
CA ASP A 157 -22.96 -0.95 -2.79
C ASP A 157 -22.74 -1.06 -4.30
N ARG A 158 -21.60 -0.57 -4.79
CA ARG A 158 -21.36 -0.42 -6.23
C ARG A 158 -19.92 -0.77 -6.59
N PRO A 159 -19.68 -1.26 -7.82
CA PRO A 159 -18.32 -1.46 -8.32
C PRO A 159 -17.47 -0.19 -8.27
N SER A 160 -16.16 -0.38 -8.28
CA SER A 160 -15.18 0.71 -8.37
C SER A 160 -15.44 1.57 -9.61
N ARG A 161 -15.26 2.88 -9.44
CA ARG A 161 -15.57 3.85 -10.49
C ARG A 161 -14.73 5.12 -10.41
N LEU A 162 -14.48 5.74 -11.52
CA LEU A 162 -13.99 7.11 -11.57
C LEU A 162 -15.17 8.07 -11.41
N VAL A 163 -14.98 9.05 -10.53
CA VAL A 163 -15.92 10.16 -10.31
C VAL A 163 -15.21 11.47 -10.62
N ALA A 164 -15.96 12.40 -11.19
CA ALA A 164 -15.58 13.80 -11.24
C ALA A 164 -16.17 14.48 -10.01
N VAL A 165 -15.35 15.23 -9.32
CA VAL A 165 -15.70 15.97 -8.10
C VAL A 165 -15.46 17.45 -8.38
N ASP A 166 -16.46 18.27 -8.15
CA ASP A 166 -16.31 19.72 -8.23
C ASP A 166 -15.37 20.20 -7.12
N SER A 167 -14.32 20.95 -7.49
CA SER A 167 -13.24 21.34 -6.58
C SER A 167 -13.66 22.31 -5.47
N ARG A 168 -14.80 22.99 -5.63
CA ARG A 168 -15.33 23.98 -4.67
C ARG A 168 -16.42 23.39 -3.79
N THR A 169 -17.36 22.67 -4.39
CA THR A 169 -18.59 22.20 -3.73
C THR A 169 -18.53 20.75 -3.25
N GLY A 170 -17.56 19.95 -3.74
CA GLY A 170 -17.49 18.52 -3.47
C GLY A 170 -18.58 17.68 -4.17
N ARG A 171 -19.44 18.30 -5.00
CA ARG A 171 -20.49 17.56 -5.74
C ARG A 171 -19.84 16.57 -6.69
N GLU A 172 -20.29 15.33 -6.61
CA GLU A 172 -19.75 14.27 -7.46
C GLU A 172 -20.65 13.94 -8.65
N ARG A 173 -20.02 13.52 -9.74
CA ARG A 173 -20.66 12.94 -10.91
C ARG A 173 -19.86 11.71 -11.36
N ARG A 174 -20.53 10.58 -11.54
CA ARG A 174 -19.87 9.38 -12.08
C ARG A 174 -19.36 9.63 -13.50
N ARG A 175 -18.11 9.30 -13.73
CA ARG A 175 -17.49 9.34 -15.07
C ARG A 175 -17.60 8.00 -15.76
N THR A 176 -17.10 6.93 -15.14
CA THR A 176 -17.13 5.57 -15.69
C THR A 176 -16.88 4.52 -14.61
N TRP A 177 -17.27 3.29 -14.87
CA TRP A 177 -16.87 2.13 -14.08
C TRP A 177 -15.43 1.76 -14.38
N THR A 178 -14.74 1.22 -13.38
CA THR A 178 -13.39 0.67 -13.52
C THR A 178 -13.39 -0.82 -13.20
N GLY A 179 -12.39 -1.54 -13.72
CA GLY A 179 -12.02 -2.84 -13.22
C GLY A 179 -11.15 -2.74 -11.96
N LEU A 180 -10.35 -3.77 -11.71
CA LEU A 180 -9.35 -3.75 -10.64
C LEU A 180 -8.18 -2.86 -11.07
N VAL A 181 -8.17 -1.63 -10.58
CA VAL A 181 -7.17 -0.62 -10.90
C VAL A 181 -5.82 -1.06 -10.35
N SER A 182 -4.79 -1.08 -11.19
CA SER A 182 -3.42 -1.46 -10.84
C SER A 182 -2.45 -0.27 -10.74
N SER A 183 -2.74 0.84 -11.42
CA SER A 183 -2.05 2.11 -11.21
C SER A 183 -3.05 3.26 -11.19
N ARG A 184 -2.72 4.25 -10.37
CA ARG A 184 -3.56 5.43 -10.16
C ARG A 184 -3.92 6.17 -11.46
N PRO A 185 -5.07 6.90 -11.48
CA PRO A 185 -5.42 7.78 -12.58
C PRO A 185 -4.42 8.92 -12.77
N THR A 186 -4.14 9.24 -14.03
CA THR A 186 -3.35 10.40 -14.47
C THR A 186 -4.09 11.13 -15.60
N THR A 187 -3.74 12.39 -15.84
CA THR A 187 -4.42 13.21 -16.85
C THR A 187 -3.48 14.21 -17.52
N ASP A 188 -3.80 14.55 -18.78
CA ASP A 188 -3.23 15.70 -19.52
C ASP A 188 -4.15 16.93 -19.47
N GLY A 189 -5.16 16.92 -18.61
CA GLY A 189 -6.21 17.93 -18.55
C GLY A 189 -7.42 17.63 -19.44
N GLN A 190 -7.36 16.65 -20.32
CA GLN A 190 -8.45 16.25 -21.22
C GLN A 190 -8.82 14.77 -21.09
N ARG A 191 -7.83 13.90 -21.17
CA ARG A 191 -7.98 12.45 -21.07
C ARG A 191 -7.57 12.00 -19.68
N VAL A 192 -8.13 10.87 -19.25
CA VAL A 192 -7.72 10.18 -18.02
C VAL A 192 -7.22 8.81 -18.38
N TRP A 193 -6.02 8.47 -17.94
CA TRP A 193 -5.41 7.15 -18.11
C TRP A 193 -5.26 6.47 -16.76
N TRP A 194 -5.38 5.14 -16.77
CA TRP A 194 -5.05 4.26 -15.66
C TRP A 194 -4.72 2.88 -16.18
N THR A 195 -4.31 1.98 -15.32
CA THR A 195 -4.17 0.57 -15.68
C THR A 195 -5.07 -0.32 -14.85
N GLU A 196 -5.48 -1.44 -15.41
CA GLU A 196 -6.34 -2.43 -14.75
C GLU A 196 -5.75 -3.82 -14.88
N TYR A 197 -5.80 -4.59 -13.80
CA TYR A 197 -5.50 -6.02 -13.84
C TYR A 197 -6.59 -6.79 -14.59
N ARG A 198 -6.14 -7.72 -15.44
CA ARG A 198 -7.00 -8.64 -16.18
C ARG A 198 -6.49 -10.06 -16.00
N ARG A 199 -7.33 -10.91 -15.43
CA ARG A 199 -7.08 -12.36 -15.35
C ARG A 199 -7.38 -13.02 -16.69
N SER A 200 -6.57 -14.02 -17.04
CA SER A 200 -6.89 -14.92 -18.16
C SER A 200 -8.09 -15.77 -17.79
N LEU A 201 -9.00 -15.98 -18.75
CA LEU A 201 -10.13 -16.89 -18.56
C LEU A 201 -9.70 -18.37 -18.49
N LEU A 202 -8.64 -18.72 -19.24
CA LEU A 202 -8.13 -20.10 -19.31
C LEU A 202 -7.10 -20.42 -18.21
N PHE A 203 -6.35 -19.41 -17.80
CA PHE A 203 -5.27 -19.54 -16.82
C PHE A 203 -5.47 -18.51 -15.70
N PRO A 204 -6.24 -18.84 -14.65
CA PRO A 204 -6.60 -17.88 -13.59
C PRO A 204 -5.39 -17.23 -12.90
N GLU A 205 -4.28 -17.94 -12.80
CA GLU A 205 -3.04 -17.43 -12.22
C GLU A 205 -2.30 -16.43 -13.15
N ARG A 206 -2.66 -16.40 -14.43
CA ARG A 206 -2.08 -15.44 -15.37
C ARG A 206 -2.83 -14.12 -15.29
N VAL A 207 -2.21 -13.14 -14.65
CA VAL A 207 -2.71 -11.77 -14.52
C VAL A 207 -1.83 -10.85 -15.35
N ASN A 208 -2.44 -9.98 -16.15
CA ASN A 208 -1.75 -8.93 -16.90
C ASN A 208 -2.37 -7.59 -16.53
N SER A 209 -1.59 -6.51 -16.54
CA SER A 209 -2.14 -5.16 -16.51
C SER A 209 -2.36 -4.64 -17.93
N ARG A 210 -3.37 -3.79 -18.11
CA ARG A 210 -3.71 -3.16 -19.39
C ARG A 210 -3.92 -1.68 -19.21
N LEU A 211 -3.43 -0.91 -20.15
CA LEU A 211 -3.68 0.52 -20.23
C LEU A 211 -5.14 0.78 -20.64
N VAL A 212 -5.78 1.68 -19.91
CA VAL A 212 -7.16 2.13 -20.14
C VAL A 212 -7.17 3.65 -20.26
N VAL A 213 -7.95 4.18 -21.19
CA VAL A 213 -8.10 5.62 -21.39
C VAL A 213 -9.57 6.02 -21.50
N LEU A 214 -9.94 7.08 -20.79
CA LEU A 214 -11.21 7.77 -20.93
C LEU A 214 -11.00 9.08 -21.69
N ALA A 215 -11.51 9.15 -22.92
CA ALA A 215 -11.45 10.36 -23.74
C ALA A 215 -12.47 11.43 -23.30
N PRO A 216 -12.25 12.71 -23.63
CA PRO A 216 -13.17 13.80 -23.33
C PRO A 216 -14.57 13.51 -23.85
N GLY A 217 -15.58 13.82 -23.05
CA GLY A 217 -17.00 13.63 -23.39
C GLY A 217 -17.46 12.17 -23.49
N LYS A 218 -16.58 11.18 -23.39
CA LYS A 218 -16.96 9.77 -23.45
C LYS A 218 -17.34 9.22 -22.07
N LYS A 219 -18.32 8.32 -22.05
CA LYS A 219 -18.76 7.59 -20.83
C LYS A 219 -18.11 6.20 -20.71
N ARG A 220 -17.61 5.66 -21.83
CA ARG A 220 -16.98 4.32 -21.86
C ARG A 220 -15.49 4.47 -22.14
N PRO A 221 -14.64 3.89 -21.30
CA PRO A 221 -13.20 3.87 -21.54
C PRO A 221 -12.85 2.93 -22.69
N ARG A 222 -11.66 3.14 -23.26
CA ARG A 222 -11.08 2.26 -24.26
C ARG A 222 -9.82 1.61 -23.71
N ASN A 223 -9.61 0.36 -24.05
CA ASN A 223 -8.36 -0.32 -23.76
C ASN A 223 -7.37 -0.08 -24.90
N ALA A 224 -6.10 0.05 -24.59
CA ALA A 224 -5.03 -0.03 -25.57
C ALA A 224 -4.67 -1.53 -25.80
N PRO A 225 -5.20 -2.19 -26.82
CA PRO A 225 -5.20 -3.67 -26.90
C PRO A 225 -3.82 -4.29 -27.08
N LYS A 226 -2.85 -3.52 -27.58
CA LYS A 226 -1.49 -4.00 -27.84
C LYS A 226 -0.55 -3.90 -26.63
N LEU A 227 -0.92 -3.13 -25.60
CA LEU A 227 -0.09 -2.93 -24.42
C LEU A 227 -0.55 -3.85 -23.29
N ARG A 228 0.37 -4.69 -22.82
CA ARG A 228 0.16 -5.63 -21.72
C ARG A 228 1.31 -5.51 -20.72
N ASN A 229 1.06 -5.83 -19.47
CA ASN A 229 2.05 -5.72 -18.39
C ASN A 229 2.59 -4.30 -18.26
N VAL A 230 1.68 -3.32 -18.29
CA VAL A 230 2.00 -1.90 -18.22
C VAL A 230 1.45 -1.30 -16.95
N LEU A 231 2.22 -0.39 -16.35
CA LEU A 231 1.88 0.32 -15.12
C LEU A 231 2.20 1.82 -15.29
N TYR A 232 1.65 2.63 -14.43
CA TYR A 232 1.98 4.05 -14.23
C TYR A 232 1.95 4.90 -15.51
N PRO A 233 0.85 4.87 -16.29
CA PRO A 233 0.74 5.72 -17.48
C PRO A 233 0.87 7.19 -17.07
N THR A 234 1.77 7.91 -17.74
CA THR A 234 2.11 9.29 -17.41
C THR A 234 2.14 10.12 -18.68
N PRO A 235 1.21 11.08 -18.84
CA PRO A 235 1.22 11.98 -19.99
C PRO A 235 2.48 12.86 -20.00
N ILE A 236 3.08 13.03 -21.17
CA ILE A 236 4.23 13.88 -21.41
C ILE A 236 3.72 15.16 -22.08
N GLY A 237 3.64 16.25 -21.33
CA GLY A 237 3.10 17.49 -21.83
C GLY A 237 1.63 17.37 -22.30
N ARG A 238 1.26 18.21 -23.28
CA ARG A 238 -0.07 18.21 -23.90
C ARG A 238 -0.08 17.63 -25.32
N SER A 239 1.05 17.17 -25.80
CA SER A 239 1.23 16.70 -27.19
C SER A 239 0.56 15.36 -27.50
N GLY A 240 0.06 14.66 -26.49
CA GLY A 240 -0.45 13.29 -26.64
C GLY A 240 0.60 12.20 -26.50
N ALA A 241 1.85 12.57 -26.20
CA ALA A 241 2.91 11.65 -25.82
C ALA A 241 2.62 11.04 -24.45
N LEU A 242 3.07 9.81 -24.22
CA LEU A 242 2.77 9.04 -23.02
C LEU A 242 3.99 8.21 -22.60
N ALA A 243 4.33 8.23 -21.32
CA ALA A 243 5.26 7.28 -20.75
C ALA A 243 4.51 6.23 -19.91
N TRP A 244 5.09 5.05 -19.77
CA TRP A 244 4.61 3.98 -18.91
C TRP A 244 5.75 3.05 -18.50
N VAL A 245 5.47 2.16 -17.57
CA VAL A 245 6.38 1.09 -17.18
C VAL A 245 5.90 -0.21 -17.80
N GLU A 246 6.79 -0.95 -18.43
CA GLU A 246 6.59 -2.34 -18.81
C GLU A 246 7.31 -3.26 -17.82
N TYR A 247 6.70 -4.39 -17.48
CA TYR A 247 7.33 -5.39 -16.62
C TYR A 247 7.17 -6.78 -17.18
N THR A 248 8.15 -7.62 -16.89
CA THR A 248 8.19 -9.02 -17.32
C THR A 248 7.94 -9.95 -16.13
N PRO A 249 7.46 -11.19 -16.34
CA PRO A 249 7.20 -12.15 -15.26
C PRO A 249 8.43 -12.52 -14.44
N ASP A 250 9.62 -12.34 -14.95
CA ASP A 250 10.90 -12.56 -14.32
C ASP A 250 11.42 -11.33 -13.52
N GLY A 251 10.59 -10.29 -13.39
CA GLY A 251 10.87 -9.17 -12.48
C GLY A 251 11.68 -8.03 -13.08
N HIS A 252 11.83 -7.97 -14.40
CA HIS A 252 12.51 -6.84 -15.05
C HIS A 252 11.53 -5.72 -15.39
N TYR A 253 11.95 -4.49 -15.15
CA TYR A 253 11.20 -3.28 -15.44
C TYR A 253 11.87 -2.46 -16.52
N THR A 254 11.07 -1.84 -17.37
CA THR A 254 11.53 -0.93 -18.43
C THR A 254 10.60 0.28 -18.45
N ILE A 255 11.16 1.48 -18.39
CA ILE A 255 10.40 2.71 -18.62
C ILE A 255 10.37 2.95 -20.12
N VAL A 256 9.19 3.19 -20.66
CA VAL A 256 8.97 3.44 -22.10
C VAL A 256 8.27 4.77 -22.26
N ALA A 257 8.72 5.59 -23.19
CA ALA A 257 8.02 6.78 -23.65
C ALA A 257 7.69 6.64 -25.14
N GLU A 258 6.47 7.02 -25.53
CA GLU A 258 5.99 7.07 -26.89
C GLU A 258 5.59 8.51 -27.20
N ASP A 259 6.18 9.10 -28.23
CA ASP A 259 5.85 10.44 -28.66
C ASP A 259 4.56 10.50 -29.49
N SER A 260 4.18 11.69 -29.95
CA SER A 260 2.98 11.92 -30.78
C SER A 260 3.09 11.24 -32.16
N LEU A 261 4.29 10.93 -32.65
CA LEU A 261 4.56 10.25 -33.90
C LEU A 261 4.66 8.72 -33.73
N ARG A 262 4.39 8.20 -32.54
CA ARG A 262 4.49 6.78 -32.18
C ARG A 262 5.91 6.23 -32.17
N GLN A 263 6.91 7.10 -32.08
CA GLN A 263 8.29 6.67 -31.85
C GLN A 263 8.49 6.35 -30.38
N ARG A 264 9.13 5.22 -30.12
CA ARG A 264 9.34 4.73 -28.75
C ARG A 264 10.80 4.82 -28.35
N THR A 265 11.00 5.32 -27.15
CA THR A 265 12.27 5.27 -26.43
C THR A 265 12.08 4.42 -25.17
N ALA A 266 13.06 3.55 -24.89
CA ALA A 266 12.98 2.63 -23.77
C ALA A 266 14.24 2.70 -22.91
N TRP A 267 14.06 2.70 -21.59
CA TRP A 267 15.13 2.70 -20.60
C TRP A 267 14.94 1.49 -19.69
N PRO A 268 15.66 0.38 -19.92
CA PRO A 268 15.68 -0.76 -19.00
C PRO A 268 16.21 -0.34 -17.63
N MET A 269 15.55 -0.80 -16.58
CA MET A 269 16.02 -0.55 -15.22
C MET A 269 17.20 -1.46 -14.87
N PRO A 270 18.18 -0.96 -14.11
CA PRO A 270 19.36 -1.75 -13.76
C PRO A 270 19.01 -2.86 -12.77
N GLY A 271 19.59 -4.03 -12.95
CA GLY A 271 19.47 -5.16 -12.00
C GLY A 271 18.03 -5.57 -11.73
N PHE A 272 17.69 -5.73 -10.45
CA PHE A 272 16.36 -6.05 -9.95
C PHE A 272 15.63 -4.82 -9.38
N SER A 273 15.93 -3.63 -9.90
CA SER A 273 15.25 -2.42 -9.46
C SER A 273 13.77 -2.44 -9.86
N GLU A 274 12.88 -2.19 -8.89
CA GLU A 274 11.44 -2.09 -9.12
C GLU A 274 11.00 -0.64 -9.28
N VAL A 275 10.05 -0.40 -10.18
CA VAL A 275 9.47 0.94 -10.42
C VAL A 275 8.08 1.04 -9.78
N HIS A 276 7.88 2.05 -8.93
CA HIS A 276 6.64 2.26 -8.17
C HIS A 276 5.85 3.52 -8.58
N GLY A 277 6.30 4.24 -9.58
CA GLY A 277 5.59 5.42 -10.08
C GLY A 277 6.38 6.18 -11.13
N LEU A 278 5.66 6.90 -11.99
CA LEU A 278 6.21 7.86 -12.93
C LEU A 278 5.52 9.21 -12.76
N ALA A 279 6.24 10.28 -13.02
CA ALA A 279 5.72 11.64 -13.06
C ALA A 279 6.49 12.46 -14.09
N TRP A 280 5.77 13.27 -14.86
CA TRP A 280 6.34 14.22 -15.78
C TRP A 280 6.21 15.64 -15.23
N ASP A 281 7.29 16.40 -15.23
CA ASP A 281 7.27 17.80 -14.90
C ASP A 281 7.43 18.67 -16.15
N ASN A 282 6.42 19.52 -16.39
CA ASN A 282 6.44 20.42 -17.56
C ASN A 282 7.44 21.56 -17.42
N ALA A 283 7.80 21.94 -16.19
CA ALA A 283 8.73 23.06 -15.97
C ALA A 283 10.18 22.66 -16.25
N THR A 284 10.56 21.45 -15.85
CA THR A 284 11.90 20.90 -16.09
C THR A 284 12.00 20.08 -17.37
N GLU A 285 10.86 19.76 -18.01
CA GLU A 285 10.75 18.84 -19.16
C GLU A 285 11.45 17.50 -18.89
N ARG A 286 11.22 16.91 -17.69
CA ARG A 286 11.87 15.67 -17.27
C ARG A 286 10.86 14.65 -16.74
N LEU A 287 11.22 13.39 -16.93
CA LEU A 287 10.49 12.24 -16.39
C LEU A 287 11.17 11.78 -15.09
N TYR A 288 10.38 11.69 -14.03
CA TYR A 288 10.80 11.24 -12.70
C TYR A 288 10.16 9.90 -12.38
N THR A 289 10.83 9.12 -11.55
CA THR A 289 10.37 7.77 -11.16
C THR A 289 10.65 7.48 -9.70
N LEU A 290 9.79 6.69 -9.06
CA LEU A 290 10.07 6.04 -7.78
C LEU A 290 10.69 4.67 -8.05
N VAL A 291 11.83 4.42 -7.45
CA VAL A 291 12.58 3.18 -7.59
C VAL A 291 12.82 2.55 -6.23
N THR A 292 12.76 1.22 -6.18
CA THR A 292 13.26 0.42 -5.06
C THR A 292 14.38 -0.48 -5.55
N ASP A 293 15.47 -0.47 -4.84
CA ASP A 293 16.61 -1.38 -5.01
C ASP A 293 17.21 -1.76 -3.65
N ASP A 294 18.41 -2.32 -3.62
CA ASP A 294 19.10 -2.73 -2.39
C ASP A 294 19.38 -1.56 -1.42
N SER A 295 19.37 -0.31 -1.89
CA SER A 295 19.52 0.89 -1.07
C SER A 295 18.22 1.37 -0.41
N GLY A 296 17.09 0.75 -0.74
CA GLY A 296 15.75 1.16 -0.34
C GLY A 296 14.99 1.90 -1.44
N MET A 297 14.06 2.79 -1.05
CA MET A 297 13.30 3.60 -2.02
C MET A 297 13.93 4.97 -2.22
N TRP A 298 13.89 5.43 -3.48
CA TRP A 298 14.42 6.74 -3.87
C TRP A 298 13.73 7.28 -5.12
N ILE A 299 13.91 8.56 -5.38
CA ILE A 299 13.39 9.23 -6.57
C ILE A 299 14.54 9.36 -7.57
N GLY A 300 14.30 8.87 -8.80
CA GLY A 300 15.19 9.00 -9.94
C GLY A 300 14.64 9.93 -11.01
N ARG A 301 15.51 10.36 -11.91
CA ARG A 301 15.23 11.14 -13.10
C ARG A 301 15.72 10.36 -14.31
N ILE A 302 14.95 10.35 -15.38
CA ILE A 302 15.36 9.76 -16.66
C ILE A 302 16.01 10.85 -17.52
N GLU A 303 17.27 10.67 -17.81
CA GLU A 303 18.01 11.54 -18.74
C GLU A 303 18.13 10.90 -20.12
N PRO A 304 17.80 11.63 -21.19
CA PRO A 304 18.03 11.15 -22.56
C PRO A 304 19.51 10.82 -22.77
N GLY A 305 19.79 9.58 -23.19
CA GLY A 305 21.16 9.10 -23.47
C GLY A 305 21.94 8.59 -22.24
N GLU A 306 21.61 9.03 -21.03
CA GLU A 306 22.32 8.63 -19.80
C GLU A 306 21.50 7.63 -18.94
N GLY A 307 20.18 7.56 -19.16
CA GLY A 307 19.31 6.67 -18.45
C GLY A 307 18.89 7.19 -17.06
N LEU A 308 18.83 6.31 -16.05
CA LEU A 308 18.35 6.60 -14.72
C LEU A 308 19.43 7.28 -13.87
N GLN A 309 19.12 8.48 -13.36
CA GLN A 309 19.96 9.27 -12.47
C GLN A 309 19.25 9.50 -11.13
N ALA A 310 19.97 9.38 -10.01
CA ALA A 310 19.40 9.59 -8.70
C ALA A 310 19.13 11.08 -8.39
N VAL A 311 17.94 11.39 -7.90
CA VAL A 311 17.55 12.71 -7.38
C VAL A 311 17.65 12.74 -5.85
N THR A 312 17.18 11.69 -5.19
CA THR A 312 17.28 11.52 -3.75
C THR A 312 18.15 10.32 -3.39
N ARG A 313 18.60 10.24 -2.16
CA ARG A 313 19.30 9.05 -1.65
C ARG A 313 18.29 7.95 -1.33
N GLY A 314 18.71 6.70 -1.49
CA GLY A 314 17.95 5.54 -1.05
C GLY A 314 17.77 5.51 0.46
N ALA A 315 16.57 5.11 0.90
CA ALA A 315 16.22 4.95 2.30
C ALA A 315 15.19 3.82 2.47
N TYR A 316 15.21 3.16 3.62
CA TYR A 316 14.23 2.14 3.97
C TYR A 316 12.91 2.76 4.48
N ILE A 317 12.42 3.74 3.75
CA ILE A 317 11.19 4.48 3.99
C ILE A 317 10.27 4.27 2.78
N THR A 318 9.00 3.94 3.03
CA THR A 318 8.04 3.83 1.92
C THR A 318 7.69 5.21 1.38
N LEU A 319 7.99 5.40 0.09
CA LEU A 319 7.53 6.52 -0.71
C LEU A 319 6.40 6.06 -1.63
N SER A 320 5.44 6.92 -1.91
CA SER A 320 4.28 6.56 -2.74
C SER A 320 3.74 7.74 -3.54
N ASP A 321 2.98 7.43 -4.59
CA ASP A 321 2.14 8.39 -5.30
C ASP A 321 2.89 9.61 -5.88
N LEU A 322 4.07 9.38 -6.48
CA LEU A 322 4.90 10.44 -7.07
C LEU A 322 4.14 11.27 -8.11
N ARG A 323 4.16 12.57 -7.96
CA ARG A 323 3.68 13.58 -8.92
C ARG A 323 4.77 14.63 -9.11
N ALA A 324 4.72 15.35 -10.23
CA ALA A 324 5.65 16.44 -10.50
C ALA A 324 4.87 17.63 -11.07
N ALA A 325 5.20 18.82 -10.61
CA ALA A 325 4.72 20.08 -11.16
C ALA A 325 5.62 21.24 -10.69
N ASP A 326 5.87 22.17 -11.58
CA ASP A 326 6.53 23.45 -11.31
C ASP A 326 7.90 23.30 -10.59
N GLY A 327 8.70 22.32 -11.02
CA GLY A 327 10.00 22.04 -10.43
C GLY A 327 9.96 21.39 -9.05
N LYS A 328 8.81 20.82 -8.66
CA LYS A 328 8.62 20.13 -7.38
C LYS A 328 8.09 18.72 -7.60
N LEU A 329 8.59 17.80 -6.78
CA LEU A 329 8.14 16.41 -6.74
C LEU A 329 7.28 16.20 -5.51
N TYR A 330 6.03 15.79 -5.69
CA TYR A 330 5.05 15.53 -4.64
C TYR A 330 4.93 14.02 -4.43
N TYR A 331 4.98 13.55 -3.19
CA TYR A 331 4.88 12.14 -2.86
C TYR A 331 4.40 11.92 -1.43
N GLY A 332 3.90 10.73 -1.13
CA GLY A 332 3.64 10.29 0.23
C GLY A 332 4.92 9.73 0.86
N SER A 333 5.17 10.06 2.12
CA SER A 333 6.31 9.53 2.90
C SER A 333 5.86 9.10 4.29
N ILE A 334 6.45 8.02 4.82
CA ILE A 334 6.20 7.53 6.18
C ILE A 334 7.31 7.89 7.17
N ALA A 335 8.21 8.78 6.81
CA ALA A 335 9.40 9.12 7.61
C ALA A 335 9.07 9.53 9.06
N SER A 336 7.98 10.25 9.26
CA SER A 336 7.52 10.71 10.58
C SER A 336 6.80 9.64 11.43
N GLY A 337 6.61 8.44 10.89
CA GLY A 337 5.77 7.39 11.49
C GLY A 337 4.27 7.55 11.19
N ARG A 338 3.93 8.50 10.31
CA ARG A 338 2.61 8.66 9.70
C ARG A 338 2.78 8.80 8.19
N ASP A 339 1.74 8.45 7.45
CA ASP A 339 1.71 8.83 6.03
C ASP A 339 1.45 10.34 5.94
N GLU A 340 2.36 11.08 5.33
CA GLU A 340 2.25 12.52 5.16
C GLU A 340 2.57 12.91 3.70
N ALA A 341 1.95 14.00 3.24
CA ALA A 341 2.29 14.58 1.95
C ALA A 341 3.59 15.35 2.04
N HIS A 342 4.52 15.02 1.18
CA HIS A 342 5.83 15.66 1.08
C HIS A 342 6.03 16.27 -0.29
N CYS A 343 6.94 17.23 -0.41
CA CYS A 343 7.52 17.62 -1.67
C CYS A 343 9.04 17.74 -1.57
N PHE A 344 9.69 17.44 -2.69
CA PHE A 344 11.10 17.73 -2.90
C PHE A 344 11.21 18.87 -3.89
N ASP A 345 11.80 19.98 -3.47
CA ASP A 345 12.07 21.15 -4.32
C ASP A 345 13.36 20.89 -5.11
N LEU A 346 13.25 20.82 -6.43
CA LEU A 346 14.38 20.50 -7.32
C LEU A 346 15.40 21.66 -7.40
N GLY A 347 14.94 22.90 -7.22
CA GLY A 347 15.81 24.07 -7.23
C GLY A 347 16.63 24.20 -5.96
N GLU A 348 16.03 23.91 -4.81
CA GLU A 348 16.68 23.99 -3.51
C GLU A 348 17.39 22.68 -3.10
N GLY A 349 17.02 21.55 -3.72
CA GLY A 349 17.53 20.23 -3.34
C GLY A 349 17.11 19.80 -1.93
N ARG A 350 15.94 20.23 -1.48
CA ARG A 350 15.41 19.99 -0.12
C ARG A 350 14.04 19.37 -0.09
N GLU A 351 13.81 18.57 0.94
CA GLU A 351 12.52 17.93 1.22
C GLU A 351 11.72 18.75 2.24
N TYR A 352 10.41 18.82 2.00
CA TYR A 352 9.45 19.53 2.85
C TYR A 352 8.23 18.65 3.09
N ARG A 353 7.68 18.71 4.32
CA ARG A 353 6.38 18.17 4.66
C ARG A 353 5.30 19.22 4.38
N LEU A 354 4.22 18.83 3.73
CA LEU A 354 3.13 19.70 3.29
C LEU A 354 1.82 19.50 4.06
N SER A 355 1.69 18.42 4.82
CA SER A 355 0.45 18.11 5.52
C SER A 355 0.70 17.45 6.85
N THR A 356 -0.28 17.59 7.74
CA THR A 356 -0.38 16.82 8.97
C THR A 356 -1.76 16.20 9.09
N SER A 357 -1.84 14.95 9.56
CA SER A 357 -3.11 14.29 9.84
C SER A 357 -2.96 13.22 10.91
N THR A 358 -3.98 13.08 11.74
CA THR A 358 -4.04 12.06 12.80
C THR A 358 -3.87 10.66 12.24
N TYR A 359 -4.51 10.38 11.10
CA TYR A 359 -4.50 9.06 10.45
C TYR A 359 -3.75 9.03 9.13
N GLY A 360 -3.08 10.10 8.77
CA GLY A 360 -2.27 10.20 7.56
C GLY A 360 -2.92 10.95 6.40
N SER A 361 -2.06 11.47 5.54
CA SER A 361 -2.38 12.15 4.28
C SER A 361 -1.71 11.42 3.13
N PHE A 362 -2.48 10.99 2.15
CA PHE A 362 -2.04 10.09 1.08
C PHE A 362 -2.21 10.74 -0.29
N ALA A 363 -1.52 10.20 -1.29
CA ALA A 363 -1.68 10.50 -2.71
C ALA A 363 -1.69 12.02 -3.01
N PRO A 364 -0.65 12.76 -2.63
CA PRO A 364 -0.58 14.19 -2.90
C PRO A 364 -0.63 14.45 -4.41
N ALA A 365 -1.39 15.47 -4.80
CA ALA A 365 -1.47 15.93 -6.17
C ALA A 365 -1.50 17.45 -6.19
N PRO A 366 -0.70 18.11 -7.02
CA PRO A 366 -0.70 19.57 -7.11
C PRO A 366 -2.08 20.10 -7.52
N ALA A 367 -2.46 21.21 -6.92
CA ALA A 367 -3.67 21.96 -7.19
C ALA A 367 -3.32 23.39 -7.66
N ASP A 368 -4.35 24.20 -7.92
CA ASP A 368 -4.18 25.61 -8.23
C ASP A 368 -3.64 26.40 -7.03
N SER A 369 -3.00 27.51 -7.31
CA SER A 369 -2.54 28.48 -6.29
C SER A 369 -1.62 27.92 -5.21
N GLY A 370 -0.80 26.92 -5.53
CA GLY A 370 0.14 26.31 -4.58
C GLY A 370 -0.52 25.36 -3.55
N ALA A 371 -1.82 25.15 -3.65
CA ALA A 371 -2.51 24.14 -2.85
C ALA A 371 -2.17 22.71 -3.28
N VAL A 372 -2.46 21.74 -2.43
CA VAL A 372 -2.24 20.32 -2.71
C VAL A 372 -3.49 19.51 -2.36
N TRP A 373 -3.95 18.70 -3.28
CA TRP A 373 -4.94 17.68 -3.01
C TRP A 373 -4.28 16.50 -2.31
N THR A 374 -4.93 16.01 -1.28
CA THR A 374 -4.53 14.78 -0.59
C THR A 374 -5.74 13.90 -0.34
N THR A 375 -5.47 12.68 0.06
CA THR A 375 -6.48 11.77 0.58
C THR A 375 -6.21 11.59 2.08
N THR A 376 -7.17 11.90 2.94
CA THR A 376 -7.09 11.66 4.39
C THR A 376 -8.00 10.53 4.80
N TYR A 377 -7.66 9.82 5.87
CA TYR A 377 -8.44 8.69 6.36
C TYR A 377 -9.29 9.07 7.57
N ASP A 378 -10.51 8.57 7.61
CA ASP A 378 -11.35 8.51 8.80
C ASP A 378 -11.97 7.11 8.97
N ARG A 379 -12.65 6.85 10.08
CA ARG A 379 -13.25 5.53 10.37
C ARG A 379 -14.31 5.07 9.35
N LYS A 380 -14.75 5.91 8.43
CA LYS A 380 -15.71 5.61 7.38
C LYS A 380 -15.09 5.54 5.98
N GLY A 381 -13.77 5.68 5.88
CA GLY A 381 -13.00 5.54 4.65
C GLY A 381 -12.14 6.75 4.32
N TYR A 382 -11.60 6.76 3.12
CA TYR A 382 -10.73 7.84 2.65
C TYR A 382 -11.53 9.00 2.04
N ARG A 383 -11.04 10.24 2.28
CA ARG A 383 -11.65 11.51 1.84
C ARG A 383 -10.67 12.33 1.06
N ILE A 384 -11.14 13.06 0.07
CA ILE A 384 -10.33 14.07 -0.61
C ILE A 384 -10.30 15.31 0.27
N THR A 385 -9.10 15.80 0.55
CA THR A 385 -8.82 16.98 1.36
C THR A 385 -7.97 17.95 0.55
N ARG A 386 -8.27 19.22 0.63
CA ARG A 386 -7.47 20.31 0.05
C ARG A 386 -6.61 20.92 1.14
N GLN A 387 -5.31 20.88 0.94
CA GLN A 387 -4.31 21.56 1.77
C GLN A 387 -4.12 22.97 1.19
N GLU A 388 -4.53 23.98 1.94
CA GLU A 388 -4.41 25.40 1.57
C GLU A 388 -3.49 26.10 2.56
N ASN A 389 -2.88 27.21 2.16
CA ASN A 389 -1.98 28.00 3.02
C ASN A 389 -0.88 27.12 3.67
N ILE A 390 -0.25 26.31 2.85
CA ILE A 390 0.75 25.35 3.32
C ILE A 390 1.98 26.12 3.74
N GLU A 391 2.40 25.93 4.99
CA GLU A 391 3.74 26.29 5.46
C GLU A 391 4.62 25.04 5.34
N PRO A 392 5.50 24.96 4.33
CA PRO A 392 6.35 23.81 4.14
C PRO A 392 7.33 23.65 5.31
N ILE A 393 7.31 22.50 5.96
CA ILE A 393 8.19 22.21 7.09
C ILE A 393 9.38 21.41 6.55
N PRO A 394 10.63 21.94 6.66
CA PRO A 394 11.82 21.22 6.24
C PRO A 394 11.95 19.85 6.93
N VAL A 395 12.31 18.83 6.18
CA VAL A 395 12.51 17.47 6.69
C VAL A 395 13.97 17.08 6.54
N ALA A 396 14.56 16.60 7.62
CA ALA A 396 15.90 16.03 7.57
C ALA A 396 15.86 14.62 6.92
N PRO A 397 16.84 14.28 6.07
CA PRO A 397 16.94 12.94 5.51
C PRO A 397 16.99 11.89 6.62
N SER A 398 16.13 10.89 6.53
CA SER A 398 16.08 9.75 7.46
C SER A 398 16.27 8.45 6.72
N GLN A 399 16.91 7.48 7.36
CA GLN A 399 17.10 6.13 6.79
C GLN A 399 15.98 5.17 7.17
N LEU A 400 15.32 5.41 8.29
CA LEU A 400 14.26 4.56 8.83
C LEU A 400 13.10 5.41 9.33
N PRO A 401 11.86 4.93 9.19
CA PRO A 401 10.70 5.64 9.73
C PRO A 401 10.66 5.56 11.25
N VAL A 402 10.04 6.55 11.88
CA VAL A 402 9.66 6.49 13.29
C VAL A 402 8.52 5.48 13.45
N ASP A 403 8.62 4.58 14.42
CA ASP A 403 7.52 3.63 14.70
C ASP A 403 6.52 4.25 15.68
N LEU A 404 5.39 4.69 15.14
CA LEU A 404 4.23 5.18 15.90
C LEU A 404 3.03 4.20 15.80
N VAL A 405 3.24 3.02 15.25
CA VAL A 405 2.20 2.01 15.02
C VAL A 405 2.10 1.08 16.22
N ASN A 406 3.24 0.65 16.72
CA ASN A 406 3.36 -0.34 17.77
C ASN A 406 3.88 0.29 19.07
N PRO A 407 3.40 -0.17 20.25
CA PRO A 407 4.05 0.16 21.51
C PRO A 407 5.49 -0.35 21.50
N PRO A 408 6.39 0.27 22.27
CA PRO A 408 7.73 -0.25 22.46
C PRO A 408 7.64 -1.68 22.99
N ARG A 409 8.06 -2.64 22.19
CA ARG A 409 8.01 -4.06 22.51
C ARG A 409 9.40 -4.56 22.82
N ARG A 410 9.44 -5.63 23.65
CA ARG A 410 10.65 -6.37 23.90
C ARG A 410 11.28 -6.79 22.57
N ARG A 411 12.57 -6.50 22.37
CA ARG A 411 13.31 -7.08 21.25
C ARG A 411 13.38 -8.58 21.49
N TRP A 412 12.83 -9.35 20.60
CA TRP A 412 12.98 -10.79 20.60
C TRP A 412 14.41 -11.12 20.20
N ASN A 413 14.88 -12.33 20.54
CA ASN A 413 16.17 -12.81 20.07
C ASN A 413 16.12 -12.92 18.55
N VAL A 414 16.40 -11.82 17.88
CA VAL A 414 16.60 -11.81 16.44
C VAL A 414 17.87 -12.57 16.19
N VAL A 415 17.75 -13.69 15.48
CA VAL A 415 18.92 -14.39 14.98
C VAL A 415 19.64 -13.42 14.05
N ASN A 416 20.81 -12.96 14.43
CA ASN A 416 21.64 -12.19 13.53
C ASN A 416 22.08 -13.13 12.39
N LEU A 417 21.47 -12.96 11.21
CA LEU A 417 21.75 -13.81 10.05
C LEU A 417 23.22 -13.74 9.63
N ASP A 418 23.89 -12.61 9.89
CA ASP A 418 25.33 -12.47 9.63
C ASP A 418 26.20 -13.35 10.52
N THR A 419 25.66 -13.83 11.64
CA THR A 419 26.35 -14.73 12.56
C THR A 419 25.93 -16.19 12.40
N VAL A 420 24.91 -16.49 11.58
CA VAL A 420 24.51 -17.87 11.30
C VAL A 420 25.59 -18.54 10.48
N ARG A 421 26.29 -19.47 11.07
CA ARG A 421 27.24 -20.33 10.37
C ARG A 421 26.55 -21.65 10.04
N TYR A 422 26.46 -21.95 8.77
CA TYR A 422 26.04 -23.27 8.33
C TYR A 422 27.08 -24.33 8.71
N THR A 423 26.65 -25.37 9.37
CA THR A 423 27.51 -26.51 9.62
C THR A 423 27.69 -27.31 8.32
N PRO A 424 28.74 -28.17 8.23
CA PRO A 424 28.89 -29.09 7.10
C PRO A 424 27.62 -29.96 6.88
N ALA A 425 26.93 -30.35 7.96
CA ALA A 425 25.66 -31.09 7.88
C ALA A 425 24.53 -30.27 7.24
N ASP A 426 24.43 -28.97 7.55
CA ASP A 426 23.44 -28.09 6.94
C ASP A 426 23.72 -27.92 5.46
N SER A 427 25.00 -27.70 5.08
CA SER A 427 25.40 -27.61 3.67
C SER A 427 25.12 -28.93 2.92
N ALA A 428 25.39 -30.06 3.50
CA ALA A 428 25.05 -31.35 2.92
C ALA A 428 23.55 -31.56 2.75
N SER A 429 22.71 -31.04 3.68
CA SER A 429 21.26 -31.10 3.60
C SER A 429 20.69 -30.24 2.47
N LEU A 430 21.27 -29.05 2.24
CA LEU A 430 20.88 -28.13 1.14
C LEU A 430 21.11 -28.75 -0.25
N HIS A 431 22.19 -29.53 -0.38
CA HIS A 431 22.54 -30.19 -1.65
C HIS A 431 21.92 -31.59 -1.82
N ARG A 432 21.18 -32.06 -0.82
CA ARG A 432 20.58 -33.39 -0.86
C ARG A 432 19.45 -33.42 -1.89
N LYS A 433 19.61 -34.25 -2.91
CA LYS A 433 18.53 -34.53 -3.89
C LYS A 433 17.51 -35.46 -3.26
N TYR A 434 16.28 -34.99 -3.13
CA TYR A 434 15.17 -35.83 -2.70
C TYR A 434 14.47 -36.39 -3.94
N PRO A 435 14.44 -37.72 -4.14
CA PRO A 435 13.76 -38.31 -5.28
C PRO A 435 12.26 -38.08 -5.16
N ALA A 436 11.64 -37.66 -6.24
CA ALA A 436 10.19 -37.55 -6.30
C ALA A 436 9.57 -38.96 -6.08
N ARG A 437 8.62 -39.07 -5.16
CA ARG A 437 7.87 -40.31 -4.88
C ARG A 437 6.40 -40.07 -5.20
N ARG A 438 5.73 -41.08 -5.75
CA ARG A 438 4.28 -41.02 -5.90
C ARG A 438 3.63 -40.94 -4.52
N TYR A 439 2.62 -40.09 -4.39
CA TYR A 439 1.79 -40.05 -3.19
C TYR A 439 1.15 -41.42 -2.97
N ARG A 440 1.23 -41.93 -1.76
CA ARG A 440 0.50 -43.17 -1.40
C ARG A 440 -0.99 -42.87 -1.30
N LYS A 441 -1.84 -43.74 -1.76
CA LYS A 441 -3.32 -43.62 -1.66
C LYS A 441 -3.82 -43.40 -0.23
N SER A 442 -3.05 -43.84 0.77
CA SER A 442 -3.36 -43.65 2.19
C SER A 442 -3.27 -42.16 2.64
N MET A 443 -2.62 -41.28 1.87
CA MET A 443 -2.64 -39.85 2.12
C MET A 443 -3.89 -39.13 1.56
N CYS A 444 -4.78 -39.87 0.87
CA CYS A 444 -6.06 -39.36 0.39
C CYS A 444 -7.20 -39.53 1.41
N MET A 445 -6.88 -39.77 2.67
CA MET A 445 -7.85 -39.93 3.76
C MET A 445 -8.80 -38.75 4.00
N PRO A 446 -8.42 -37.47 3.76
CA PRO A 446 -9.38 -36.39 3.97
C PRO A 446 -10.66 -36.48 3.15
N ALA A 447 -10.66 -37.19 2.03
CA ALA A 447 -11.86 -37.32 1.21
C ALA A 447 -13.00 -38.13 1.89
N ALA A 448 -12.70 -38.90 2.89
CA ALA A 448 -13.72 -39.64 3.67
C ALA A 448 -14.43 -38.75 4.71
N VAL A 449 -13.82 -37.64 5.10
CA VAL A 449 -14.37 -36.71 6.11
C VAL A 449 -15.38 -35.74 5.49
N PHE A 450 -15.38 -35.57 4.17
CA PHE A 450 -16.22 -34.62 3.43
C PHE A 450 -17.34 -35.28 2.60
N ARG A 451 -17.73 -36.47 2.92
CA ARG A 451 -18.99 -37.03 2.38
C ARG A 451 -20.14 -36.59 3.30
N PRO A 452 -21.13 -35.84 2.75
CA PRO A 452 -22.33 -35.49 3.49
C PRO A 452 -23.14 -36.70 3.91
#